data_f2b3128cd46b0c749f4e6dd17019bce1
#
_entry.id   f2b3128cd46b0c749f4e6dd17019bce1
#
_cell.length_a   1.000
_cell.length_b   1.000
_cell.length_c   1.000
_cell.angle_alpha   90.00
_cell.angle_beta   90.00
_cell.angle_gamma   90.00
#
_symmetry.space_group_name_H-M   'P 1'
#
loop_
_entity.id
_entity.type
_entity.pdbx_description
1 polymer ?
#
loop_
_entity_poly.entity_id
_entity_poly.type
_entity_poly.pdbx_seq_one_letter_code
_entity_poly.pdbx_strand_id
1 'polypeptide(L)'
;NFFEIGLTQNIARNLNLELTVKETASTQKAWDNVKELIDNGQVVGLKLDCFHLQYFSRPFHFAGHYAALYNYDNENAYLVDTKQQGGQVKTSLKSLALARAEKGPMSSKNLYYTLSITDKKFDLKTSIITAIRNNANDYINPPITNIGYKGISKTSTEIIKWFKTSKDIETEFKTSAMMMEKAGTGGALFRNLYRDFLKESYDILKLDKLKSGHEAFVEIAELWTSVSQLFEKVSQTKDFKYIQQASDILKIISNK
;
A
#
# COMPACT_ATOMS: atom_id res chain seq x y z
N ASN A 1 -11.97 -2.56 10.03
CA ASN A 1 -10.75 -1.79 9.75
C ASN A 1 -9.84 -2.56 8.81
N PHE A 2 -10.23 -2.63 7.52
CA PHE A 2 -9.50 -3.41 6.50
C PHE A 2 -8.14 -2.81 6.12
N PHE A 3 -7.85 -1.55 6.49
CA PHE A 3 -6.67 -0.81 6.03
C PHE A 3 -5.64 -0.48 7.11
N GLU A 4 -5.92 -0.69 8.38
CA GLU A 4 -5.09 -0.06 9.42
C GLU A 4 -3.86 -0.82 9.86
N ILE A 5 -3.58 -2.01 9.48
CA ILE A 5 -2.34 -2.79 9.78
C ILE A 5 -2.40 -4.18 9.15
N GLY A 6 -3.36 -4.37 8.23
CA GLY A 6 -3.65 -5.68 7.64
C GLY A 6 -2.45 -6.33 6.97
N LEU A 7 -1.60 -5.55 6.29
CA LEU A 7 -0.37 -6.07 5.70
C LEU A 7 0.59 -6.60 6.77
N THR A 8 0.85 -5.81 7.82
CA THR A 8 1.75 -6.22 8.92
C THR A 8 1.19 -7.41 9.70
N GLN A 9 -0.13 -7.46 9.93
CA GLN A 9 -0.79 -8.62 10.54
C GLN A 9 -0.64 -9.88 9.69
N ASN A 10 -0.78 -9.77 8.37
CA ASN A 10 -0.60 -10.89 7.45
C ASN A 10 0.86 -11.38 7.44
N ILE A 11 1.83 -10.47 7.46
CA ILE A 11 3.25 -10.80 7.58
C ILE A 11 3.50 -11.55 8.90
N ALA A 12 3.06 -10.98 10.02
CA ALA A 12 3.25 -11.59 11.33
C ALA A 12 2.64 -13.01 11.40
N ARG A 13 1.41 -13.17 10.92
CA ARG A 13 0.74 -14.47 10.90
C ARG A 13 1.45 -15.50 10.01
N ASN A 14 1.84 -15.11 8.80
CA ASN A 14 2.45 -16.02 7.84
C ASN A 14 3.89 -16.43 8.24
N LEU A 15 4.58 -15.60 9.00
CA LEU A 15 5.97 -15.82 9.43
C LEU A 15 6.08 -16.20 10.92
N ASN A 16 4.96 -16.44 11.60
CA ASN A 16 4.91 -16.73 13.05
C ASN A 16 5.65 -15.68 13.91
N LEU A 17 5.52 -14.40 13.54
CA LEU A 17 6.05 -13.30 14.33
C LEU A 17 5.03 -12.85 15.38
N GLU A 18 5.52 -12.39 16.52
CA GLU A 18 4.70 -11.70 17.50
C GLU A 18 4.54 -10.23 17.06
N LEU A 19 3.29 -9.77 16.93
CA LEU A 19 2.95 -8.40 16.59
C LEU A 19 2.29 -7.72 17.79
N THR A 20 2.92 -6.68 18.30
CA THR A 20 2.33 -5.80 19.32
C THR A 20 1.94 -4.48 18.66
N VAL A 21 0.68 -4.04 18.81
CA VAL A 21 0.17 -2.77 18.30
C VAL A 21 -0.39 -1.96 19.45
N LYS A 22 0.01 -0.69 19.54
CA LYS A 22 -0.49 0.22 20.59
C LYS A 22 -0.85 1.59 20.00
N GLU A 23 -1.86 2.22 20.60
CA GLU A 23 -2.33 3.56 20.29
C GLU A 23 -2.45 4.39 21.57
N THR A 24 -2.33 5.70 21.47
CA THR A 24 -2.60 6.61 22.61
C THR A 24 -2.96 8.01 22.10
N ALA A 25 -3.83 8.70 22.82
CA ALA A 25 -4.17 10.10 22.54
C ALA A 25 -3.12 11.09 23.08
N SER A 26 -2.26 10.66 24.03
CA SER A 26 -1.24 11.50 24.63
C SER A 26 0.04 11.48 23.77
N THR A 27 0.45 12.62 23.24
CA THR A 27 1.69 12.78 22.48
C THR A 27 2.93 12.51 23.32
N GLN A 28 2.93 12.91 24.59
CA GLN A 28 4.03 12.64 25.51
C GLN A 28 4.18 11.14 25.75
N LYS A 29 3.10 10.47 26.16
CA LYS A 29 3.10 9.01 26.36
C LYS A 29 3.46 8.26 25.08
N ALA A 30 3.03 8.78 23.93
CA ALA A 30 3.39 8.21 22.63
C ALA A 30 4.90 8.24 22.38
N TRP A 31 5.55 9.34 22.74
CA TRP A 31 7.00 9.46 22.62
C TRP A 31 7.72 8.58 23.64
N ASP A 32 7.34 8.64 24.91
CA ASP A 32 7.98 7.88 25.97
C ASP A 32 7.97 6.37 25.69
N ASN A 33 6.83 5.83 25.27
CA ASN A 33 6.70 4.42 24.91
C ASN A 33 7.64 4.00 23.76
N VAL A 34 7.75 4.85 22.73
CA VAL A 34 8.59 4.53 21.56
C VAL A 34 10.07 4.74 21.90
N LYS A 35 10.39 5.78 22.65
CA LYS A 35 11.74 6.06 23.13
C LYS A 35 12.29 4.87 23.95
N GLU A 36 11.51 4.35 24.90
CA GLU A 36 11.88 3.20 25.70
C GLU A 36 12.24 1.97 24.82
N LEU A 37 11.44 1.71 23.78
CA LEU A 37 11.68 0.60 22.85
C LEU A 37 12.97 0.80 22.05
N ILE A 38 13.21 2.01 21.54
CA ILE A 38 14.43 2.35 20.79
C ILE A 38 15.67 2.27 21.71
N ASP A 39 15.58 2.79 22.94
CA ASP A 39 16.67 2.73 23.93
C ASP A 39 17.04 1.27 24.29
N ASN A 40 16.07 0.36 24.19
CA ASN A 40 16.28 -1.08 24.34
C ASN A 40 16.69 -1.79 23.01
N GLY A 41 17.07 -1.05 21.97
CA GLY A 41 17.55 -1.57 20.69
C GLY A 41 16.49 -2.15 19.76
N GLN A 42 15.21 -1.83 19.99
CA GLN A 42 14.11 -2.29 19.12
C GLN A 42 13.81 -1.29 18.02
N VAL A 43 13.50 -1.78 16.82
CA VAL A 43 12.95 -0.98 15.74
C VAL A 43 11.44 -0.90 15.87
N VAL A 44 10.87 0.28 15.68
CA VAL A 44 9.44 0.54 15.89
C VAL A 44 8.78 1.03 14.62
N GLY A 45 7.76 0.31 14.16
CA GLY A 45 6.91 0.79 13.06
C GLY A 45 5.95 1.88 13.54
N LEU A 46 5.91 2.99 12.84
CA LEU A 46 5.07 4.15 13.15
C LEU A 46 4.05 4.40 12.04
N LYS A 47 2.82 4.73 12.41
CA LYS A 47 1.81 5.29 11.51
C LYS A 47 1.94 6.81 11.51
N LEU A 48 2.08 7.41 10.33
CA LEU A 48 2.48 8.80 10.15
C LEU A 48 1.61 9.50 9.10
N ASP A 49 1.40 10.81 9.28
CA ASP A 49 0.88 11.65 8.22
C ASP A 49 2.01 12.24 7.38
N CYS A 50 1.93 12.03 6.06
CA CYS A 50 2.97 12.48 5.11
C CYS A 50 3.19 13.99 5.11
N PHE A 51 2.16 14.78 5.43
CA PHE A 51 2.22 16.24 5.38
C PHE A 51 3.29 16.81 6.31
N HIS A 52 3.49 16.21 7.47
CA HIS A 52 4.44 16.69 8.46
C HIS A 52 5.86 16.14 8.29
N LEU A 53 6.09 15.20 7.37
CA LEU A 53 7.40 14.59 7.18
C LEU A 53 8.27 15.43 6.25
N GLN A 54 9.36 15.99 6.79
CA GLN A 54 10.21 16.96 6.12
C GLN A 54 10.94 16.44 4.88
N TYR A 55 11.04 15.13 4.71
CA TYR A 55 11.68 14.49 3.56
C TYR A 55 10.71 14.26 2.38
N PHE A 56 9.42 14.55 2.54
CA PHE A 56 8.46 14.55 1.42
C PHE A 56 8.59 15.84 0.61
N SER A 57 8.95 15.72 -0.65
CA SER A 57 9.11 16.88 -1.56
C SER A 57 7.80 17.58 -1.88
N ARG A 58 6.68 16.88 -1.78
CA ARG A 58 5.32 17.41 -1.99
C ARG A 58 4.46 16.94 -0.84
N PRO A 59 4.34 17.74 0.23
CA PRO A 59 3.56 17.37 1.40
C PRO A 59 2.07 17.29 1.06
N PHE A 60 1.41 16.25 1.53
CA PHE A 60 -0.03 16.05 1.44
C PHE A 60 -0.51 15.27 2.65
N HIS A 61 -1.74 15.54 3.08
CA HIS A 61 -2.32 14.84 4.23
C HIS A 61 -2.70 13.40 3.86
N PHE A 62 -1.95 12.47 4.39
CA PHE A 62 -2.21 11.03 4.31
C PHE A 62 -1.63 10.36 5.55
N ALA A 63 -2.46 10.18 6.56
CA ALA A 63 -2.07 9.59 7.85
C ALA A 63 -2.08 8.05 7.84
N GLY A 64 -2.15 7.44 6.67
CA GLY A 64 -2.01 5.99 6.46
C GLY A 64 -0.61 5.54 6.07
N HIS A 65 0.39 6.41 6.17
CA HIS A 65 1.78 6.09 5.85
C HIS A 65 2.47 5.38 7.02
N TYR A 66 3.38 4.46 6.69
CA TYR A 66 4.13 3.70 7.69
C TYR A 66 5.62 3.78 7.39
N ALA A 67 6.42 4.09 8.43
CA ALA A 67 7.88 4.06 8.39
C ALA A 67 8.43 3.42 9.67
N ALA A 68 9.64 2.89 9.61
CA ALA A 68 10.29 2.23 10.74
C ALA A 68 11.29 3.19 11.40
N LEU A 69 11.03 3.58 12.65
CA LEU A 69 11.97 4.33 13.48
C LEU A 69 12.98 3.38 14.07
N TYR A 70 14.29 3.70 13.91
CA TYR A 70 15.37 2.86 14.43
C TYR A 70 16.35 3.61 15.35
N ASN A 71 16.33 4.94 15.33
CA ASN A 71 17.20 5.76 16.18
C ASN A 71 16.66 7.18 16.30
N TYR A 72 17.18 7.95 17.27
CA TYR A 72 16.90 9.37 17.45
C TYR A 72 18.10 10.05 18.15
N ASP A 73 18.18 11.38 18.05
CA ASP A 73 19.04 12.24 18.84
C ASP A 73 18.21 13.36 19.53
N ASN A 74 18.86 14.43 19.99
CA ASN A 74 18.18 15.51 20.68
C ASN A 74 17.25 16.35 19.77
N GLU A 75 17.41 16.26 18.45
CA GLU A 75 16.69 17.06 17.47
C GLU A 75 15.91 16.23 16.47
N ASN A 76 16.42 15.07 16.09
CA ASN A 76 15.96 14.30 14.95
C ASN A 76 15.57 12.88 15.30
N ALA A 77 14.65 12.33 14.53
CA ALA A 77 14.32 10.92 14.45
C ALA A 77 14.86 10.35 13.12
N TYR A 78 15.44 9.15 13.17
CA TYR A 78 16.01 8.43 12.03
C TYR A 78 15.11 7.25 11.66
N LEU A 79 14.61 7.27 10.41
CA LEU A 79 13.63 6.30 9.95
C LEU A 79 14.14 5.55 8.71
N VAL A 80 13.59 4.36 8.52
CA VAL A 80 13.61 3.66 7.23
C VAL A 80 12.22 3.77 6.63
N ASP A 81 12.16 4.35 5.46
CA ASP A 81 10.96 4.49 4.63
C ASP A 81 11.16 3.72 3.31
N THR A 82 10.21 3.78 2.40
CA THR A 82 10.33 3.15 1.09
C THR A 82 11.48 3.75 0.28
N LYS A 83 12.02 2.98 -0.65
CA LYS A 83 13.07 3.47 -1.57
C LYS A 83 12.61 4.73 -2.35
N GLN A 84 11.31 4.82 -2.64
CA GLN A 84 10.70 5.98 -3.30
C GLN A 84 10.82 7.26 -2.47
N GLN A 85 10.83 7.15 -1.14
CA GLN A 85 10.95 8.27 -0.20
C GLN A 85 12.39 8.52 0.26
N GLY A 86 13.36 7.74 -0.24
CA GLY A 86 14.78 7.91 0.06
C GLY A 86 15.41 6.77 0.88
N GLY A 87 14.64 5.79 1.33
CA GLY A 87 15.14 4.67 2.12
C GLY A 87 15.45 5.10 3.56
N GLN A 88 16.72 5.37 3.89
CA GLN A 88 17.09 5.95 5.18
C GLN A 88 16.89 7.46 5.16
N VAL A 89 16.02 7.95 6.02
CA VAL A 89 15.59 9.36 6.09
C VAL A 89 15.60 9.87 7.52
N LYS A 90 15.55 11.18 7.68
CA LYS A 90 15.40 11.82 8.99
C LYS A 90 14.33 12.91 8.96
N THR A 91 13.72 13.15 10.10
CA THR A 91 12.81 14.27 10.34
C THR A 91 13.02 14.80 11.75
N SER A 92 12.67 16.07 12.02
CA SER A 92 12.78 16.57 13.38
C SER A 92 11.82 15.87 14.33
N LEU A 93 12.17 15.75 15.62
CA LEU A 93 11.29 15.20 16.65
C LEU A 93 9.94 15.92 16.70
N LYS A 94 9.95 17.24 16.46
CA LYS A 94 8.73 18.06 16.38
C LYS A 94 7.84 17.64 15.20
N SER A 95 8.41 17.47 14.01
CA SER A 95 7.70 16.98 12.82
C SER A 95 7.16 15.58 13.02
N LEU A 96 7.96 14.69 13.61
CA LEU A 96 7.52 13.34 13.93
C LEU A 96 6.32 13.33 14.88
N ALA A 97 6.33 14.16 15.92
CA ALA A 97 5.24 14.28 16.87
C ALA A 97 3.94 14.74 16.17
N LEU A 98 4.02 15.72 15.28
CA LEU A 98 2.87 16.17 14.47
C LEU A 98 2.36 15.07 13.55
N ALA A 99 3.25 14.38 12.82
CA ALA A 99 2.89 13.29 11.91
C ALA A 99 2.19 12.13 12.63
N ARG A 100 2.60 11.84 13.87
CA ARG A 100 2.02 10.78 14.71
C ARG A 100 0.68 11.17 15.32
N ALA A 101 0.48 12.46 15.63
CA ALA A 101 -0.70 12.97 16.33
C ALA A 101 -1.81 13.47 15.37
N GLU A 102 -1.59 13.44 14.05
CA GLU A 102 -2.53 13.97 13.06
C GLU A 102 -3.92 13.34 13.20
N LYS A 103 -4.92 14.21 13.08
CA LYS A 103 -6.35 13.86 13.20
C LYS A 103 -7.00 13.87 11.82
N GLY A 104 -8.08 13.15 11.68
CA GLY A 104 -8.82 13.09 10.42
C GLY A 104 -9.29 11.67 10.11
N PRO A 105 -9.83 11.43 8.91
CA PRO A 105 -10.44 10.14 8.55
C PRO A 105 -9.47 8.95 8.64
N MET A 106 -8.18 9.19 8.41
CA MET A 106 -7.12 8.18 8.48
C MET A 106 -6.16 8.42 9.64
N SER A 107 -6.62 9.09 10.70
CA SER A 107 -5.81 9.50 11.85
C SER A 107 -4.70 8.52 12.22
N SER A 108 -3.50 9.05 12.47
CA SER A 108 -2.35 8.25 12.92
C SER A 108 -2.52 7.71 14.34
N LYS A 109 -3.29 8.40 15.19
CA LYS A 109 -3.62 8.02 16.61
C LYS A 109 -2.38 7.71 17.44
N ASN A 110 -1.23 8.26 17.10
CA ASN A 110 0.07 7.87 17.67
C ASN A 110 0.32 6.35 17.64
N LEU A 111 -0.27 5.65 16.67
CA LEU A 111 -0.11 4.20 16.54
C LEU A 111 1.36 3.85 16.31
N TYR A 112 1.81 2.86 17.05
CA TYR A 112 3.08 2.18 16.77
C TYR A 112 2.92 0.67 16.89
N TYR A 113 3.85 -0.06 16.27
CA TYR A 113 3.92 -1.51 16.39
C TYR A 113 5.36 -2.01 16.44
N THR A 114 5.53 -3.18 17.05
CA THR A 114 6.77 -3.95 17.01
C THR A 114 6.50 -5.34 16.47
N LEU A 115 7.51 -5.91 15.81
CA LEU A 115 7.55 -7.29 15.36
C LEU A 115 8.70 -8.00 16.06
N SER A 116 8.45 -9.12 16.70
CA SER A 116 9.45 -9.93 17.39
C SER A 116 9.48 -11.35 16.83
N ILE A 117 10.68 -11.91 16.71
CA ILE A 117 10.86 -13.30 16.34
C ILE A 117 10.42 -14.16 17.54
N THR A 118 9.65 -15.20 17.27
CA THR A 118 9.22 -16.18 18.25
C THR A 118 10.04 -17.47 18.11
N ASP A 119 9.97 -18.34 19.11
CA ASP A 119 10.58 -19.70 19.04
C ASP A 119 9.83 -20.61 18.04
N LYS A 120 8.68 -20.17 17.54
CA LYS A 120 7.89 -20.92 16.56
C LYS A 120 8.56 -20.84 15.19
N LYS A 121 9.03 -21.98 14.71
CA LYS A 121 9.52 -22.09 13.33
C LYS A 121 8.36 -21.87 12.34
N PHE A 122 8.66 -21.22 11.23
CA PHE A 122 7.77 -21.18 10.08
C PHE A 122 8.39 -21.95 8.91
N ASP A 123 7.53 -22.56 8.11
CA ASP A 123 7.95 -23.14 6.83
C ASP A 123 7.61 -22.17 5.71
N LEU A 124 8.65 -21.61 5.08
CA LEU A 124 8.50 -20.61 4.02
C LEU A 124 7.63 -21.13 2.86
N LYS A 125 7.75 -22.40 2.51
CA LYS A 125 6.97 -23.01 1.41
C LYS A 125 5.48 -23.03 1.74
N THR A 126 5.13 -23.48 2.93
CA THR A 126 3.74 -23.47 3.42
C THR A 126 3.21 -22.04 3.53
N SER A 127 4.02 -21.09 4.01
CA SER A 127 3.65 -19.68 4.14
C SER A 127 3.34 -19.05 2.78
N ILE A 128 4.16 -19.33 1.75
CA ILE A 128 3.91 -18.87 0.37
C ILE A 128 2.57 -19.40 -0.15
N ILE A 129 2.34 -20.72 -0.05
CA ILE A 129 1.10 -21.35 -0.54
C ILE A 129 -0.12 -20.79 0.19
N THR A 130 -0.01 -20.59 1.51
CA THR A 130 -1.09 -20.04 2.33
C THR A 130 -1.38 -18.58 1.94
N ALA A 131 -0.35 -17.76 1.74
CA ALA A 131 -0.51 -16.37 1.32
C ALA A 131 -1.19 -16.27 -0.05
N ILE A 132 -0.78 -17.09 -1.03
CA ILE A 132 -1.38 -17.12 -2.37
C ILE A 132 -2.85 -17.54 -2.28
N ARG A 133 -3.14 -18.61 -1.52
CA ARG A 133 -4.52 -19.11 -1.36
C ARG A 133 -5.43 -18.07 -0.72
N ASN A 134 -4.99 -17.44 0.35
CA ASN A 134 -5.76 -16.41 1.04
C ASN A 134 -6.02 -15.21 0.13
N ASN A 135 -4.99 -14.71 -0.55
CA ASN A 135 -5.13 -13.59 -1.48
C ASN A 135 -6.08 -13.92 -2.64
N ALA A 136 -5.98 -15.10 -3.23
CA ALA A 136 -6.88 -15.56 -4.28
C ALA A 136 -8.33 -15.69 -3.77
N ASN A 137 -8.52 -16.26 -2.57
CA ASN A 137 -9.84 -16.38 -1.98
C ASN A 137 -10.49 -15.02 -1.73
N ASP A 138 -9.76 -14.07 -1.15
CA ASP A 138 -10.26 -12.72 -0.88
C ASP A 138 -10.60 -11.97 -2.17
N TYR A 139 -9.86 -12.23 -3.24
CA TYR A 139 -10.10 -11.62 -4.55
C TYR A 139 -11.32 -12.20 -5.25
N ILE A 140 -11.51 -13.54 -5.20
CA ILE A 140 -12.62 -14.26 -5.86
C ILE A 140 -13.92 -14.13 -5.06
N ASN A 141 -13.83 -14.10 -3.72
CA ASN A 141 -14.96 -14.02 -2.81
C ASN A 141 -14.98 -12.69 -2.02
N PRO A 142 -15.00 -11.53 -2.71
CA PRO A 142 -14.95 -10.26 -2.02
C PRO A 142 -16.22 -10.05 -1.18
N PRO A 143 -16.10 -9.54 0.08
CA PRO A 143 -17.23 -9.33 0.97
C PRO A 143 -18.16 -8.19 0.51
N ILE A 144 -17.70 -7.32 -0.37
CA ILE A 144 -18.47 -6.25 -0.99
C ILE A 144 -18.17 -6.14 -2.48
N THR A 145 -19.09 -5.56 -3.25
CA THR A 145 -18.99 -5.44 -4.72
C THR A 145 -17.99 -4.40 -5.21
N ASN A 146 -17.38 -3.62 -4.31
CA ASN A 146 -16.44 -2.56 -4.68
C ASN A 146 -14.96 -3.00 -4.65
N ILE A 147 -14.68 -4.25 -4.33
CA ILE A 147 -13.32 -4.81 -4.27
C ILE A 147 -13.22 -6.12 -5.07
N GLY A 148 -12.00 -6.63 -5.25
CA GLY A 148 -11.73 -7.80 -6.06
C GLY A 148 -12.11 -7.61 -7.53
N TYR A 149 -12.36 -8.69 -8.24
CA TYR A 149 -12.75 -8.65 -9.66
C TYR A 149 -14.08 -7.90 -9.89
N LYS A 150 -15.03 -7.99 -8.94
CA LYS A 150 -16.30 -7.26 -9.01
C LYS A 150 -16.09 -5.74 -8.98
N GLY A 151 -15.15 -5.28 -8.16
CA GLY A 151 -14.76 -3.86 -8.09
C GLY A 151 -14.17 -3.37 -9.41
N ILE A 152 -13.34 -4.19 -10.07
CA ILE A 152 -12.76 -3.86 -11.38
C ILE A 152 -13.86 -3.77 -12.45
N SER A 153 -14.75 -4.76 -12.48
CA SER A 153 -15.90 -4.77 -13.39
C SER A 153 -16.79 -3.54 -13.19
N LYS A 154 -17.09 -3.18 -11.94
CA LYS A 154 -17.85 -1.98 -11.61
C LYS A 154 -17.12 -0.70 -12.08
N THR A 155 -15.82 -0.62 -11.85
CA THR A 155 -15.00 0.52 -12.26
C THR A 155 -15.08 0.75 -13.77
N SER A 156 -15.14 -0.32 -14.59
CA SER A 156 -15.27 -0.18 -16.05
C SER A 156 -16.48 0.63 -16.49
N THR A 157 -17.56 0.60 -15.73
CA THR A 157 -18.78 1.37 -16.01
C THR A 157 -18.80 2.73 -15.30
N GLU A 158 -18.31 2.78 -14.06
CA GLU A 158 -18.34 4.01 -13.27
C GLU A 158 -17.38 5.09 -13.78
N ILE A 159 -16.25 4.74 -14.40
CA ILE A 159 -15.33 5.73 -14.98
C ILE A 159 -16.00 6.54 -16.13
N ILE A 160 -16.95 5.96 -16.84
CA ILE A 160 -17.71 6.64 -17.89
C ILE A 160 -18.63 7.71 -17.27
N LYS A 161 -19.30 7.38 -16.17
CA LYS A 161 -20.13 8.33 -15.41
C LYS A 161 -19.26 9.42 -14.79
N TRP A 162 -18.15 9.02 -14.18
CA TRP A 162 -17.21 9.94 -13.56
C TRP A 162 -16.71 10.98 -14.58
N PHE A 163 -16.27 10.56 -15.76
CA PHE A 163 -15.87 11.47 -16.82
C PHE A 163 -16.96 12.51 -17.17
N LYS A 164 -18.23 12.07 -17.26
CA LYS A 164 -19.37 12.94 -17.58
C LYS A 164 -19.75 13.91 -16.47
N THR A 165 -19.45 13.59 -15.22
CA THR A 165 -19.87 14.37 -14.04
C THR A 165 -18.70 15.08 -13.37
N SER A 166 -17.45 14.81 -13.78
CA SER A 166 -16.26 15.46 -13.27
C SER A 166 -16.32 16.97 -13.47
N LYS A 167 -15.94 17.70 -12.43
CA LYS A 167 -15.82 19.17 -12.49
C LYS A 167 -14.42 19.61 -12.89
N ASP A 168 -13.43 18.76 -12.76
CA ASP A 168 -12.03 19.00 -13.11
C ASP A 168 -11.39 17.73 -13.65
N ILE A 169 -11.72 17.42 -14.90
CA ILE A 169 -11.20 16.23 -15.62
C ILE A 169 -9.67 16.18 -15.60
N GLU A 170 -9.02 17.32 -15.76
CA GLU A 170 -7.55 17.37 -15.82
C GLU A 170 -6.92 16.89 -14.51
N THR A 171 -7.26 17.53 -13.41
CA THR A 171 -6.68 17.20 -12.10
C THR A 171 -7.11 15.84 -11.61
N GLU A 172 -8.40 15.50 -11.75
CA GLU A 172 -8.94 14.23 -11.24
C GLU A 172 -8.32 13.01 -11.95
N PHE A 173 -8.25 13.02 -13.26
CA PHE A 173 -7.71 11.90 -14.05
C PHE A 173 -6.17 11.82 -13.96
N LYS A 174 -5.47 12.97 -13.95
CA LYS A 174 -4.02 13.01 -13.76
C LYS A 174 -3.62 12.46 -12.39
N THR A 175 -4.33 12.89 -11.34
CA THR A 175 -4.07 12.40 -9.98
C THR A 175 -4.32 10.90 -9.88
N SER A 176 -5.43 10.41 -10.46
CA SER A 176 -5.77 8.99 -10.45
C SER A 176 -4.75 8.14 -11.21
N ALA A 177 -4.29 8.59 -12.37
CA ALA A 177 -3.22 7.92 -13.12
C ALA A 177 -1.93 7.79 -12.28
N MET A 178 -1.50 8.88 -11.66
CA MET A 178 -0.33 8.88 -10.77
C MET A 178 -0.51 7.94 -9.58
N MET A 179 -1.68 7.97 -8.94
CA MET A 179 -1.95 7.12 -7.78
C MET A 179 -1.98 5.63 -8.13
N MET A 180 -2.47 5.25 -9.32
CA MET A 180 -2.44 3.87 -9.82
C MET A 180 -1.03 3.30 -9.93
N GLU A 181 -0.07 4.13 -10.33
CA GLU A 181 1.31 3.68 -10.57
C GLU A 181 2.24 3.87 -9.37
N LYS A 182 1.97 4.84 -8.49
CA LYS A 182 2.92 5.26 -7.45
C LYS A 182 2.41 5.15 -6.03
N ALA A 183 1.10 5.21 -5.82
CA ALA A 183 0.52 5.26 -4.47
C ALA A 183 -0.37 4.05 -4.12
N GLY A 184 -0.49 3.06 -5.01
CA GLY A 184 -1.13 1.78 -4.72
C GLY A 184 -2.65 1.81 -4.61
N THR A 185 -3.31 2.70 -5.31
CA THR A 185 -4.78 2.77 -5.34
C THR A 185 -5.37 2.07 -6.58
N GLY A 186 -5.32 0.76 -6.62
CA GLY A 186 -5.63 0.02 -7.86
C GLY A 186 -4.43 0.07 -8.82
N GLY A 187 -4.55 -0.20 -10.10
CA GLY A 187 -3.48 -0.05 -11.08
C GLY A 187 -2.34 -1.07 -11.00
N ALA A 188 -1.23 -0.76 -11.69
CA ALA A 188 -0.14 -1.72 -11.92
C ALA A 188 0.81 -1.89 -10.73
N LEU A 189 0.94 -0.93 -9.80
CA LEU A 189 1.91 -1.02 -8.71
C LEU A 189 1.86 -2.36 -7.96
N PHE A 190 0.71 -2.70 -7.39
CA PHE A 190 0.57 -3.96 -6.64
C PHE A 190 0.55 -5.19 -7.54
N ARG A 191 0.15 -5.07 -8.82
CA ARG A 191 0.18 -6.18 -9.78
C ARG A 191 1.62 -6.52 -10.15
N ASN A 192 2.48 -5.54 -10.30
CA ASN A 192 3.93 -5.74 -10.48
C ASN A 192 4.55 -6.42 -9.25
N LEU A 193 4.24 -5.96 -8.04
CA LEU A 193 4.73 -6.61 -6.82
C LEU A 193 4.26 -8.06 -6.71
N TYR A 194 3.01 -8.33 -7.04
CA TYR A 194 2.47 -9.70 -7.00
C TYR A 194 3.04 -10.59 -8.10
N ARG A 195 3.25 -10.06 -9.30
CA ARG A 195 4.00 -10.71 -10.39
C ARG A 195 5.39 -11.15 -9.93
N ASP A 196 6.12 -10.26 -9.31
CA ASP A 196 7.50 -10.52 -8.85
C ASP A 196 7.49 -11.55 -7.71
N PHE A 197 6.53 -11.44 -6.78
CA PHE A 197 6.30 -12.44 -5.74
C PHE A 197 6.01 -13.84 -6.32
N LEU A 198 5.18 -13.95 -7.36
CA LEU A 198 4.89 -15.23 -8.01
C LEU A 198 6.14 -15.83 -8.67
N LYS A 199 7.01 -14.98 -9.27
CA LYS A 199 8.29 -15.41 -9.83
C LYS A 199 9.21 -15.97 -8.75
N GLU A 200 9.42 -15.22 -7.67
CA GLU A 200 10.22 -15.68 -6.52
C GLU A 200 9.64 -16.97 -5.91
N SER A 201 8.33 -17.04 -5.78
CA SER A 201 7.63 -18.24 -5.31
C SER A 201 7.85 -19.45 -6.21
N TYR A 202 7.86 -19.26 -7.53
CA TYR A 202 8.22 -20.31 -8.48
C TYR A 202 9.67 -20.78 -8.29
N ASP A 203 10.60 -19.83 -8.11
CA ASP A 203 12.01 -20.16 -7.92
C ASP A 203 12.26 -20.99 -6.65
N ILE A 204 11.45 -20.79 -5.61
CA ILE A 204 11.52 -21.52 -4.34
C ILE A 204 10.80 -22.89 -4.41
N LEU A 205 9.61 -22.93 -4.99
CA LEU A 205 8.71 -24.07 -4.93
C LEU A 205 8.78 -24.99 -6.16
N LYS A 206 9.22 -24.46 -7.31
CA LYS A 206 9.28 -25.12 -8.62
C LYS A 206 7.94 -25.71 -9.08
N LEU A 207 6.84 -25.03 -8.78
CA LEU A 207 5.49 -25.42 -9.19
C LEU A 207 5.09 -24.69 -10.47
N ASP A 208 4.86 -25.41 -11.58
CA ASP A 208 4.54 -24.80 -12.88
C ASP A 208 3.33 -23.87 -12.86
N LYS A 209 2.35 -24.11 -11.98
CA LYS A 209 1.22 -23.20 -11.78
C LYS A 209 1.63 -21.79 -11.34
N LEU A 210 2.74 -21.66 -10.61
CA LEU A 210 3.27 -20.34 -10.22
C LEU A 210 3.91 -19.62 -11.40
N LYS A 211 4.56 -20.36 -12.30
CA LYS A 211 5.08 -19.83 -13.56
C LYS A 211 3.94 -19.28 -14.43
N SER A 212 2.90 -20.08 -14.64
CA SER A 212 1.72 -19.65 -15.39
C SER A 212 1.02 -18.44 -14.74
N GLY A 213 0.94 -18.43 -13.39
CA GLY A 213 0.43 -17.29 -12.65
C GLY A 213 1.28 -16.02 -12.83
N HIS A 214 2.62 -16.16 -12.80
CA HIS A 214 3.52 -15.06 -13.09
C HIS A 214 3.30 -14.48 -14.49
N GLU A 215 3.23 -15.34 -15.51
CA GLU A 215 3.01 -14.94 -16.91
C GLU A 215 1.67 -14.20 -17.07
N ALA A 216 0.60 -14.67 -16.44
CA ALA A 216 -0.70 -14.00 -16.42
C ALA A 216 -0.63 -12.61 -15.75
N PHE A 217 0.13 -12.49 -14.65
CA PHE A 217 0.28 -11.20 -13.95
C PHE A 217 1.21 -10.23 -14.66
N VAL A 218 2.12 -10.67 -15.54
CA VAL A 218 2.84 -9.80 -16.49
C VAL A 218 1.82 -9.08 -17.36
N GLU A 219 0.94 -9.83 -18.03
CA GLU A 219 -0.07 -9.25 -18.91
C GLU A 219 -1.08 -8.36 -18.15
N ILE A 220 -1.56 -8.79 -16.98
CA ILE A 220 -2.48 -8.00 -16.16
C ILE A 220 -1.84 -6.65 -15.74
N ALA A 221 -0.57 -6.65 -15.35
CA ALA A 221 0.14 -5.43 -14.97
C ALA A 221 0.28 -4.45 -16.14
N GLU A 222 0.59 -4.96 -17.34
CA GLU A 222 0.68 -4.16 -18.57
C GLU A 222 -0.68 -3.55 -18.95
N LEU A 223 -1.76 -4.30 -18.81
CA LEU A 223 -3.12 -3.79 -19.02
C LEU A 223 -3.46 -2.66 -18.03
N TRP A 224 -3.08 -2.80 -16.75
CA TRP A 224 -3.28 -1.74 -15.77
C TRP A 224 -2.44 -0.49 -16.06
N THR A 225 -1.18 -0.65 -16.48
CA THR A 225 -0.35 0.48 -16.95
C THR A 225 -1.01 1.18 -18.13
N SER A 226 -1.60 0.42 -19.06
CA SER A 226 -2.35 0.99 -20.19
C SER A 226 -3.55 1.81 -19.74
N VAL A 227 -4.30 1.36 -18.73
CA VAL A 227 -5.42 2.13 -18.14
C VAL A 227 -4.90 3.44 -17.54
N SER A 228 -3.78 3.41 -16.79
CA SER A 228 -3.17 4.62 -16.22
C SER A 228 -2.75 5.61 -17.31
N GLN A 229 -2.10 5.14 -18.37
CA GLN A 229 -1.71 5.97 -19.51
C GLN A 229 -2.91 6.58 -20.25
N LEU A 230 -4.01 5.84 -20.36
CA LEU A 230 -5.25 6.37 -20.92
C LEU A 230 -5.85 7.47 -20.04
N PHE A 231 -5.82 7.32 -18.72
CA PHE A 231 -6.24 8.37 -17.79
C PHE A 231 -5.37 9.64 -17.92
N GLU A 232 -4.06 9.48 -18.11
CA GLU A 232 -3.16 10.60 -18.40
C GLU A 232 -3.56 11.31 -19.71
N LYS A 233 -3.88 10.55 -20.77
CA LYS A 233 -4.38 11.11 -22.03
C LYS A 233 -5.72 11.82 -21.85
N VAL A 234 -6.63 11.27 -21.03
CA VAL A 234 -7.90 11.93 -20.68
C VAL A 234 -7.64 13.27 -20.03
N SER A 235 -6.72 13.33 -19.06
CA SER A 235 -6.39 14.57 -18.35
C SER A 235 -5.89 15.66 -19.30
N GLN A 236 -5.11 15.28 -20.32
CA GLN A 236 -4.51 16.20 -21.29
C GLN A 236 -5.46 16.64 -22.38
N THR A 237 -6.30 15.73 -22.88
CA THR A 237 -7.10 15.96 -24.11
C THR A 237 -8.58 16.14 -23.85
N LYS A 238 -9.09 15.69 -22.71
CA LYS A 238 -10.53 15.64 -22.38
C LYS A 238 -11.37 14.86 -23.43
N ASP A 239 -10.73 13.95 -24.17
CA ASP A 239 -11.36 13.16 -25.21
C ASP A 239 -11.96 11.87 -24.64
N PHE A 240 -13.27 11.72 -24.78
CA PHE A 240 -14.05 10.59 -24.28
C PHE A 240 -13.59 9.23 -24.83
N LYS A 241 -12.99 9.19 -26.03
CA LYS A 241 -12.51 7.92 -26.62
C LYS A 241 -11.52 7.19 -25.70
N TYR A 242 -10.68 7.92 -24.96
CA TYR A 242 -9.70 7.30 -24.06
C TYR A 242 -10.36 6.69 -22.81
N ILE A 243 -11.46 7.28 -22.34
CA ILE A 243 -12.27 6.66 -21.27
C ILE A 243 -12.93 5.38 -21.76
N GLN A 244 -13.45 5.38 -22.98
CA GLN A 244 -14.05 4.18 -23.57
C GLN A 244 -13.00 3.06 -23.68
N GLN A 245 -11.81 3.35 -24.17
CA GLN A 245 -10.70 2.39 -24.24
C GLN A 245 -10.30 1.87 -22.85
N ALA A 246 -10.20 2.75 -21.86
CA ALA A 246 -9.91 2.35 -20.49
C ALA A 246 -10.99 1.43 -19.89
N SER A 247 -12.28 1.74 -20.15
CA SER A 247 -13.41 0.90 -19.77
C SER A 247 -13.29 -0.51 -20.36
N ASP A 248 -12.96 -0.61 -21.64
CA ASP A 248 -12.87 -1.90 -22.34
C ASP A 248 -11.66 -2.74 -21.81
N ILE A 249 -10.53 -2.12 -21.53
CA ILE A 249 -9.40 -2.79 -20.88
C ILE A 249 -9.77 -3.27 -19.47
N LEU A 250 -10.48 -2.47 -18.67
CA LEU A 250 -10.92 -2.88 -17.34
C LEU A 250 -11.86 -4.08 -17.37
N LYS A 251 -12.73 -4.20 -18.39
CA LYS A 251 -13.56 -5.39 -18.62
C LYS A 251 -12.69 -6.63 -18.88
N ILE A 252 -11.64 -6.49 -19.71
CA ILE A 252 -10.70 -7.57 -19.96
C ILE A 252 -10.01 -8.01 -18.66
N ILE A 253 -9.50 -7.06 -17.87
CA ILE A 253 -8.83 -7.33 -16.60
C ILE A 253 -9.76 -8.04 -15.61
N SER A 254 -11.04 -7.65 -15.55
CA SER A 254 -12.00 -8.27 -14.61
C SER A 254 -12.34 -9.72 -14.93
N ASN A 255 -12.07 -10.17 -16.15
CA ASN A 255 -12.33 -11.54 -16.64
C ASN A 255 -11.08 -12.43 -16.62
N LYS A 256 -9.91 -11.87 -16.33
CA LYS A 256 -8.64 -12.59 -16.17
C LYS A 256 -8.37 -12.94 -14.72
#